data_427115582268420dd77703302cd14111
#
_entry.id   427115582268420dd77703302cd14111
#
_cell.length_a   1.000
_cell.length_b   1.000
_cell.length_c   1.000
_cell.angle_alpha   90.00
_cell.angle_beta   90.00
_cell.angle_gamma   90.00
#
_symmetry.space_group_name_H-M   'P 1'
#
loop_
_entity.id
_entity.type
_entity.pdbx_description
1 polymer ?
#
loop_
_entity_poly.entity_id
_entity_poly.type
_entity_poly.pdbx_seq_one_letter_code
_entity_poly.pdbx_strand_id
1 'polypeptide(L)'
;LWKNEANEDIIKQEHNFGEGNQMERVAFIQSGSGVITLLIGQEAFTVATDHPNYLKIAQCMSDRNSEELRTLLDVEEYVENYSEGSIKIQEGLFMYDGYELHNTLTDRIMKLMTAGHEFKYMLNFLNNLMENPSGRAVQELYTFLEHRSLPITEDGCFLAYKSVTEDFKDWYSQTFDNSVGQKVSIPRNRVDDNCEQGCSYGLHVGAMDYVGSYGGDDSKVVIVKVNPKDCVSVPLDENHTKLRVCSYEVVDTYEGDLENILYKSEVGNVEEIRGMFDNLLASHWEDEYDYEYGDE
;
A
#
# COMPACT_ATOMS: atom_id res chain seq x y z
N LEU A 1 -42.78 -14.81 -3.81
CA LEU A 1 -41.66 -15.66 -4.27
C LEU A 1 -40.50 -14.73 -4.66
N TRP A 2 -39.70 -14.30 -3.68
CA TRP A 2 -38.40 -13.67 -3.89
C TRP A 2 -37.36 -14.74 -3.64
N LYS A 3 -36.68 -15.20 -4.67
CA LYS A 3 -35.46 -15.97 -4.54
C LYS A 3 -34.34 -14.99 -4.19
N ASN A 4 -33.81 -15.08 -2.98
CA ASN A 4 -32.49 -14.53 -2.61
C ASN A 4 -31.45 -15.43 -3.31
N GLU A 5 -30.89 -14.94 -4.39
CA GLU A 5 -29.64 -15.46 -4.96
C GLU A 5 -28.51 -14.57 -4.44
N ALA A 6 -27.94 -14.94 -3.31
CA ALA A 6 -26.58 -14.61 -2.88
C ALA A 6 -26.29 -15.44 -1.60
N ASN A 7 -26.20 -16.76 -1.76
CA ASN A 7 -25.43 -17.56 -0.82
C ASN A 7 -23.96 -17.41 -1.23
N GLU A 8 -23.31 -16.36 -0.73
CA GLU A 8 -21.86 -16.42 -0.54
C GLU A 8 -21.63 -17.55 0.46
N ASP A 9 -20.87 -18.55 0.07
CA ASP A 9 -20.49 -19.66 0.95
C ASP A 9 -19.71 -19.08 2.12
N ILE A 10 -20.36 -18.96 3.28
CA ILE A 10 -19.79 -18.48 4.52
C ILE A 10 -19.42 -19.70 5.34
N ILE A 11 -18.14 -19.91 5.54
CA ILE A 11 -17.59 -20.95 6.41
C ILE A 11 -17.50 -20.38 7.82
N LYS A 12 -18.22 -20.98 8.78
CA LYS A 12 -18.16 -20.61 10.21
C LYS A 12 -17.56 -21.78 10.98
N GLN A 13 -16.51 -21.53 11.75
CA GLN A 13 -15.88 -22.53 12.59
C GLN A 13 -15.45 -21.96 13.95
N GLU A 14 -15.42 -22.82 14.96
CA GLU A 14 -14.90 -22.53 16.29
C GLU A 14 -13.92 -23.64 16.67
N HIS A 15 -12.69 -23.27 17.00
CA HIS A 15 -11.66 -24.22 17.44
C HIS A 15 -11.00 -23.78 18.72
N ASN A 16 -10.46 -24.75 19.46
CA ASN A 16 -9.57 -24.50 20.58
C ASN A 16 -8.12 -24.47 20.06
N PHE A 17 -7.41 -23.38 20.36
CA PHE A 17 -6.04 -23.15 19.97
C PHE A 17 -5.13 -23.23 21.21
N GLY A 18 -3.90 -23.75 21.07
CA GLY A 18 -2.92 -23.88 22.13
C GLY A 18 -2.90 -25.25 22.79
N GLU A 19 -1.95 -25.48 23.72
CA GLU A 19 -1.75 -26.71 24.43
C GLU A 19 -2.00 -26.55 25.95
N GLY A 20 -2.61 -27.56 26.58
CA GLY A 20 -2.79 -27.64 28.05
C GLY A 20 -3.71 -26.54 28.61
N ASN A 21 -3.27 -25.87 29.70
CA ASN A 21 -4.06 -24.83 30.40
C ASN A 21 -4.11 -23.46 29.69
N GLN A 22 -3.47 -23.33 28.53
CA GLN A 22 -3.44 -22.11 27.71
C GLN A 22 -4.29 -22.23 26.43
N MET A 23 -5.29 -23.12 26.43
CA MET A 23 -6.22 -23.22 25.32
C MET A 23 -7.05 -21.95 25.19
N GLU A 24 -6.97 -21.29 24.04
CA GLU A 24 -7.79 -20.14 23.69
C GLU A 24 -8.81 -20.51 22.63
N ARG A 25 -10.05 -20.09 22.81
CA ARG A 25 -11.11 -20.33 21.84
C ARG A 25 -11.03 -19.27 20.74
N VAL A 26 -10.81 -19.73 19.52
CA VAL A 26 -10.80 -18.88 18.32
C VAL A 26 -11.99 -19.30 17.46
N ALA A 27 -12.91 -18.36 17.23
CA ALA A 27 -13.97 -18.52 16.27
C ALA A 27 -13.61 -17.74 15.01
N PHE A 28 -13.89 -18.28 13.83
CA PHE A 28 -13.65 -17.54 12.60
C PHE A 28 -14.74 -17.77 11.55
N ILE A 29 -14.83 -16.81 10.66
CA ILE A 29 -15.71 -16.81 9.50
C ILE A 29 -14.86 -16.46 8.29
N GLN A 30 -14.92 -17.26 7.23
CA GLN A 30 -14.34 -16.92 5.94
C GLN A 30 -15.46 -16.65 4.94
N SER A 31 -15.37 -15.54 4.21
CA SER A 31 -16.27 -15.21 3.11
C SER A 31 -15.82 -15.90 1.80
N GLY A 32 -16.73 -16.02 0.83
CA GLY A 32 -16.39 -16.50 -0.51
C GLY A 32 -15.34 -15.66 -1.25
N SER A 33 -15.13 -14.40 -0.82
CA SER A 33 -14.06 -13.52 -1.31
C SER A 33 -12.71 -13.73 -0.60
N GLY A 34 -12.64 -14.67 0.36
CA GLY A 34 -11.42 -14.99 1.10
C GLY A 34 -11.17 -14.13 2.34
N VAL A 35 -12.00 -13.14 2.65
CA VAL A 35 -11.85 -12.33 3.87
C VAL A 35 -12.12 -13.20 5.10
N ILE A 36 -11.19 -13.19 6.06
CA ILE A 36 -11.27 -13.93 7.32
C ILE A 36 -11.67 -12.96 8.43
N THR A 37 -12.71 -13.28 9.19
CA THR A 37 -13.05 -12.58 10.43
C THR A 37 -12.79 -13.52 11.59
N LEU A 38 -11.91 -13.14 12.50
CA LEU A 38 -11.50 -13.89 13.68
C LEU A 38 -12.11 -13.28 14.93
N LEU A 39 -12.54 -14.11 15.87
CA LEU A 39 -12.91 -13.71 17.23
C LEU A 39 -12.01 -14.48 18.20
N ILE A 40 -11.12 -13.78 18.88
CA ILE A 40 -10.19 -14.32 19.86
C ILE A 40 -10.52 -13.72 21.22
N GLY A 41 -11.12 -14.54 22.10
CA GLY A 41 -11.68 -14.02 23.35
C GLY A 41 -12.86 -13.07 23.09
N GLN A 42 -12.67 -11.77 23.34
CA GLN A 42 -13.68 -10.71 23.08
C GLN A 42 -13.26 -9.75 21.95
N GLU A 43 -12.12 -9.99 21.34
CA GLU A 43 -11.55 -9.14 20.30
C GLU A 43 -11.86 -9.72 18.92
N ALA A 44 -12.32 -8.85 18.00
CA ALA A 44 -12.62 -9.21 16.63
C ALA A 44 -11.58 -8.62 15.68
N PHE A 45 -11.05 -9.46 14.80
CA PHE A 45 -10.07 -9.08 13.79
C PHE A 45 -10.62 -9.39 12.41
N THR A 46 -10.43 -8.49 11.45
CA THR A 46 -10.77 -8.71 10.05
C THR A 46 -9.49 -8.72 9.23
N VAL A 47 -9.26 -9.81 8.51
CA VAL A 47 -8.07 -10.04 7.69
C VAL A 47 -8.49 -10.18 6.24
N ALA A 48 -8.22 -9.18 5.44
CA ALA A 48 -8.46 -9.21 4.01
C ALA A 48 -7.36 -9.99 3.27
N THR A 49 -7.61 -10.43 2.06
CA THR A 49 -6.66 -11.25 1.28
C THR A 49 -5.35 -10.52 0.95
N ASP A 50 -5.38 -9.20 0.96
CA ASP A 50 -4.22 -8.31 0.77
C ASP A 50 -3.48 -7.98 2.08
N HIS A 51 -3.89 -8.56 3.21
CA HIS A 51 -3.20 -8.39 4.49
C HIS A 51 -1.78 -8.97 4.42
N PRO A 52 -0.73 -8.24 4.89
CA PRO A 52 0.67 -8.66 4.76
C PRO A 52 0.98 -10.04 5.36
N ASN A 53 0.26 -10.43 6.40
CA ASN A 53 0.42 -11.72 7.06
C ASN A 53 -0.66 -12.75 6.67
N TYR A 54 -1.49 -12.50 5.63
CA TYR A 54 -2.65 -13.33 5.32
C TYR A 54 -2.35 -14.83 5.25
N LEU A 55 -1.32 -15.23 4.48
CA LEU A 55 -0.91 -16.64 4.34
C LEU A 55 -0.41 -17.23 5.65
N LYS A 56 0.35 -16.46 6.44
CA LYS A 56 0.84 -16.91 7.74
C LYS A 56 -0.30 -17.07 8.74
N ILE A 57 -1.25 -16.14 8.74
CA ILE A 57 -2.46 -16.23 9.58
C ILE A 57 -3.27 -17.47 9.20
N ALA A 58 -3.49 -17.73 7.90
CA ALA A 58 -4.17 -18.91 7.42
C ALA A 58 -3.44 -20.19 7.86
N GLN A 59 -2.11 -20.22 7.78
CA GLN A 59 -1.30 -21.34 8.25
C GLN A 59 -1.41 -21.53 9.78
N CYS A 60 -1.29 -20.46 10.57
CA CYS A 60 -1.45 -20.51 12.03
C CYS A 60 -2.83 -21.00 12.45
N MET A 61 -3.87 -20.65 11.69
CA MET A 61 -5.22 -21.18 11.91
C MET A 61 -5.27 -22.68 11.66
N SER A 62 -4.63 -23.17 10.59
CA SER A 62 -4.50 -24.61 10.30
C SER A 62 -3.73 -25.35 11.38
N ASP A 63 -2.64 -24.75 11.86
CA ASP A 63 -1.74 -25.36 12.87
C ASP A 63 -2.26 -25.17 14.31
N ARG A 64 -3.37 -24.43 14.49
CA ARG A 64 -4.00 -24.09 15.78
C ARG A 64 -3.02 -23.41 16.77
N ASN A 65 -2.13 -22.55 16.25
CA ASN A 65 -1.14 -21.81 17.02
C ASN A 65 -1.67 -20.42 17.41
N SER A 66 -2.27 -20.30 18.61
CA SER A 66 -2.90 -19.05 19.04
C SER A 66 -1.90 -17.95 19.40
N GLU A 67 -0.72 -18.29 19.90
CA GLU A 67 0.30 -17.31 20.30
C GLU A 67 0.88 -16.60 19.06
N GLU A 68 1.27 -17.38 18.06
CA GLU A 68 1.76 -16.83 16.79
C GLU A 68 0.66 -16.09 16.04
N LEU A 69 -0.59 -16.58 16.10
CA LEU A 69 -1.74 -15.93 15.48
C LEU A 69 -1.94 -14.51 16.04
N ARG A 70 -1.85 -14.31 17.35
CA ARG A 70 -1.96 -12.98 17.96
C ARG A 70 -0.85 -12.04 17.51
N THR A 71 0.40 -12.51 17.49
CA THR A 71 1.55 -11.73 17.00
C THR A 71 1.38 -11.31 15.54
N LEU A 72 0.84 -12.19 14.69
CA LEU A 72 0.59 -11.89 13.29
C LEU A 72 -0.57 -10.88 13.06
N LEU A 73 -1.51 -10.83 14.02
CA LEU A 73 -2.63 -9.89 14.04
C LEU A 73 -2.26 -8.56 14.70
N ASP A 74 -1.15 -8.49 15.45
CA ASP A 74 -0.64 -7.25 16.02
C ASP A 74 0.01 -6.40 14.93
N VAL A 75 -0.78 -5.52 14.36
CA VAL A 75 -0.35 -4.67 13.24
C VAL A 75 0.63 -3.60 13.69
N GLU A 76 0.57 -3.17 14.96
CA GLU A 76 1.50 -2.18 15.52
C GLU A 76 2.91 -2.78 15.61
N GLU A 77 3.05 -3.99 16.14
CA GLU A 77 4.31 -4.73 16.15
C GLU A 77 4.81 -5.03 14.74
N TYR A 78 3.91 -5.34 13.80
CA TYR A 78 4.27 -5.52 12.39
C TYR A 78 4.89 -4.25 11.80
N VAL A 79 4.28 -3.07 12.03
CA VAL A 79 4.79 -1.78 11.53
C VAL A 79 6.17 -1.48 12.10
N GLU A 80 6.38 -1.69 13.40
CA GLU A 80 7.66 -1.49 14.06
C GLU A 80 8.74 -2.41 13.47
N ASN A 81 8.45 -3.69 13.35
CA ASN A 81 9.38 -4.67 12.80
C ASN A 81 9.68 -4.41 11.31
N TYR A 82 8.66 -4.06 10.53
CA TYR A 82 8.82 -3.78 9.09
C TYR A 82 9.68 -2.56 8.83
N SER A 83 9.56 -1.52 9.64
CA SER A 83 10.33 -0.27 9.55
C SER A 83 11.66 -0.31 10.29
N GLU A 84 12.12 -1.49 10.76
CA GLU A 84 13.32 -1.67 11.56
C GLU A 84 13.34 -0.75 12.81
N GLY A 85 12.16 -0.46 13.38
CA GLY A 85 11.97 0.37 14.56
C GLY A 85 11.96 1.87 14.32
N SER A 86 12.11 2.33 13.06
CA SER A 86 12.04 3.76 12.74
C SER A 86 10.63 4.33 12.86
N ILE A 87 9.60 3.51 12.55
CA ILE A 87 8.19 3.85 12.75
C ILE A 87 7.65 3.01 13.90
N LYS A 88 6.99 3.67 14.86
CA LYS A 88 6.27 3.06 15.96
C LYS A 88 4.86 3.60 16.03
N ILE A 89 3.94 2.79 16.52
CA ILE A 89 2.61 3.24 16.87
C ILE A 89 2.50 3.20 18.40
N GLN A 90 2.22 4.33 19.02
CA GLN A 90 2.07 4.48 20.46
C GLN A 90 0.74 5.17 20.75
N GLU A 91 -0.14 4.52 21.49
CA GLU A 91 -1.48 5.05 21.82
C GLU A 91 -2.27 5.50 20.57
N GLY A 92 -2.11 4.79 19.44
CA GLY A 92 -2.75 5.13 18.17
C GLY A 92 -2.10 6.28 17.39
N LEU A 93 -0.93 6.74 17.81
CA LEU A 93 -0.16 7.82 17.15
C LEU A 93 1.07 7.27 16.45
N PHE A 94 1.32 7.72 15.24
CA PHE A 94 2.55 7.40 14.52
C PHE A 94 3.72 8.20 15.06
N MET A 95 4.80 7.50 15.40
CA MET A 95 6.07 8.08 15.81
C MET A 95 7.14 7.72 14.78
N TYR A 96 7.93 8.68 14.35
CA TYR A 96 9.12 8.45 13.52
C TYR A 96 10.36 8.98 14.23
N ASP A 97 11.33 8.10 14.50
CA ASP A 97 12.53 8.43 15.30
C ASP A 97 12.20 9.17 16.61
N GLY A 98 11.08 8.82 17.25
CA GLY A 98 10.63 9.42 18.50
C GLY A 98 9.88 10.75 18.37
N TYR A 99 9.60 11.22 17.15
CA TYR A 99 8.79 12.40 16.89
C TYR A 99 7.39 12.00 16.40
N GLU A 100 6.38 12.62 16.96
CA GLU A 100 5.00 12.39 16.57
C GLU A 100 4.73 12.92 15.15
N LEU A 101 4.09 12.08 14.32
CA LEU A 101 3.67 12.42 12.97
C LEU A 101 2.15 12.58 12.91
N HIS A 102 1.71 13.79 12.57
CA HIS A 102 0.32 14.08 12.26
C HIS A 102 0.20 14.57 10.83
N ASN A 103 -0.31 13.75 9.94
CA ASN A 103 -0.64 14.16 8.58
C ASN A 103 -1.68 13.21 7.96
N THR A 104 -2.20 13.58 6.81
CA THR A 104 -3.21 12.79 6.07
C THR A 104 -2.70 11.40 5.68
N LEU A 105 -1.39 11.23 5.51
CA LEU A 105 -0.77 9.93 5.21
C LEU A 105 -0.88 8.96 6.40
N THR A 106 -0.52 9.41 7.62
CA THR A 106 -0.62 8.56 8.82
C THR A 106 -2.07 8.20 9.13
N ASP A 107 -3.01 9.13 8.95
CA ASP A 107 -4.44 8.86 9.07
C ASP A 107 -4.91 7.81 8.04
N ARG A 108 -4.38 7.86 6.83
CA ARG A 108 -4.71 6.88 5.78
C ARG A 108 -4.15 5.51 6.10
N ILE A 109 -2.90 5.43 6.56
CA ILE A 109 -2.29 4.17 7.00
C ILE A 109 -3.13 3.55 8.13
N MET A 110 -3.48 4.32 9.17
CA MET A 110 -4.33 3.84 10.27
C MET A 110 -5.67 3.29 9.78
N LYS A 111 -6.31 3.96 8.84
CA LYS A 111 -7.59 3.47 8.25
C LYS A 111 -7.41 2.15 7.51
N LEU A 112 -6.33 2.00 6.73
CA LEU A 112 -6.02 0.76 6.02
C LEU A 112 -5.73 -0.38 7.00
N MET A 113 -4.92 -0.12 8.03
CA MET A 113 -4.61 -1.07 9.10
C MET A 113 -5.89 -1.56 9.80
N THR A 114 -6.72 -0.61 10.26
CA THR A 114 -7.95 -0.94 10.98
C THR A 114 -8.95 -1.71 10.11
N ALA A 115 -8.97 -1.44 8.81
CA ALA A 115 -9.81 -2.15 7.84
C ALA A 115 -9.23 -3.50 7.40
N GLY A 116 -7.99 -3.84 7.81
CA GLY A 116 -7.30 -5.07 7.41
C GLY A 116 -6.83 -5.07 5.95
N HIS A 117 -6.67 -3.89 5.35
CA HIS A 117 -6.18 -3.75 3.97
C HIS A 117 -4.66 -3.67 3.90
N GLU A 118 -4.11 -3.98 2.72
CA GLU A 118 -2.68 -3.81 2.44
C GLU A 118 -2.24 -2.34 2.63
N PHE A 119 -1.19 -2.12 3.40
CA PHE A 119 -0.67 -0.78 3.71
C PHE A 119 0.87 -0.68 3.61
N LYS A 120 1.55 -1.77 3.30
CA LYS A 120 3.02 -1.84 3.21
C LYS A 120 3.61 -0.80 2.28
N TYR A 121 2.99 -0.59 1.13
CA TYR A 121 3.40 0.44 0.16
C TYR A 121 3.34 1.86 0.73
N MET A 122 2.37 2.11 1.61
CA MET A 122 2.24 3.39 2.30
C MET A 122 3.32 3.58 3.36
N LEU A 123 3.74 2.51 4.05
CA LEU A 123 4.88 2.54 4.96
C LEU A 123 6.19 2.81 4.20
N ASN A 124 6.38 2.15 3.04
CA ASN A 124 7.52 2.42 2.17
C ASN A 124 7.53 3.87 1.70
N PHE A 125 6.35 4.40 1.33
CA PHE A 125 6.21 5.80 0.95
C PHE A 125 6.54 6.73 2.12
N LEU A 126 6.05 6.45 3.33
CA LEU A 126 6.36 7.21 4.54
C LEU A 126 7.87 7.21 4.84
N ASN A 127 8.53 6.05 4.80
CA ASN A 127 9.97 5.94 4.97
C ASN A 127 10.73 6.79 3.95
N ASN A 128 10.41 6.66 2.67
CA ASN A 128 11.01 7.46 1.61
C ASN A 128 10.75 8.96 1.77
N LEU A 129 9.55 9.33 2.23
CA LEU A 129 9.16 10.72 2.47
C LEU A 129 9.96 11.33 3.62
N MET A 130 10.20 10.57 4.69
CA MET A 130 10.95 11.03 5.85
C MET A 130 12.45 11.23 5.57
N GLU A 131 12.99 10.63 4.49
CA GLU A 131 14.32 10.96 3.97
C GLU A 131 14.38 12.35 3.28
N ASN A 132 13.24 13.01 3.08
CA ASN A 132 13.20 14.32 2.43
C ASN A 132 13.69 15.41 3.39
N PRO A 133 14.73 16.20 3.03
CA PRO A 133 15.28 17.22 3.90
C PRO A 133 14.38 18.47 4.07
N SER A 134 13.24 18.54 3.34
CA SER A 134 12.31 19.67 3.40
C SER A 134 11.07 19.29 4.22
N GLY A 135 10.94 19.85 5.43
CA GLY A 135 9.76 19.65 6.27
C GLY A 135 8.44 20.07 5.59
N ARG A 136 8.49 21.08 4.71
CA ARG A 136 7.33 21.48 3.91
C ARG A 136 6.94 20.41 2.90
N ALA A 137 7.91 19.85 2.17
CA ALA A 137 7.64 18.77 1.21
C ALA A 137 7.04 17.54 1.91
N VAL A 138 7.49 17.20 3.12
CA VAL A 138 6.93 16.13 3.96
C VAL A 138 5.46 16.38 4.28
N GLN A 139 5.07 17.62 4.56
CA GLN A 139 3.70 17.97 4.91
C GLN A 139 2.75 18.03 3.69
N GLU A 140 3.26 18.51 2.56
CA GLU A 140 2.42 18.87 1.41
C GLU A 140 2.28 17.73 0.39
N LEU A 141 3.30 16.89 0.22
CA LEU A 141 3.39 15.95 -0.91
C LEU A 141 2.26 14.93 -0.93
N TYR A 142 1.98 14.27 0.19
CA TYR A 142 0.95 13.22 0.19
C TYR A 142 -0.43 13.80 -0.13
N THR A 143 -0.77 14.95 0.45
CA THR A 143 -2.03 15.64 0.18
C THR A 143 -2.16 15.99 -1.30
N PHE A 144 -1.05 16.43 -1.93
CA PHE A 144 -1.02 16.65 -3.38
C PHE A 144 -1.32 15.37 -4.17
N LEU A 145 -0.68 14.24 -3.85
CA LEU A 145 -0.87 12.98 -4.55
C LEU A 145 -2.31 12.46 -4.41
N GLU A 146 -2.89 12.55 -3.22
CA GLU A 146 -4.27 12.15 -2.93
C GLU A 146 -5.27 12.98 -3.76
N HIS A 147 -5.13 14.30 -3.77
CA HIS A 147 -5.99 15.19 -4.55
C HIS A 147 -5.89 14.98 -6.06
N ARG A 148 -4.74 14.53 -6.55
CA ARG A 148 -4.49 14.30 -7.98
C ARG A 148 -4.62 12.85 -8.40
N SER A 149 -4.98 11.96 -7.48
CA SER A 149 -5.13 10.53 -7.73
C SER A 149 -3.88 9.92 -8.38
N LEU A 150 -2.69 10.40 -7.96
CA LEU A 150 -1.42 9.86 -8.43
C LEU A 150 -1.07 8.61 -7.64
N PRO A 151 -0.75 7.49 -8.31
CA PRO A 151 -0.55 6.22 -7.66
C PRO A 151 0.78 6.14 -6.92
N ILE A 152 0.78 5.45 -5.76
CA ILE A 152 1.98 5.08 -5.01
C ILE A 152 2.36 3.66 -5.41
N THR A 153 3.63 3.43 -5.68
CA THR A 153 4.18 2.12 -6.07
C THR A 153 4.55 1.30 -4.85
N GLU A 154 4.72 -0.02 -5.03
CA GLU A 154 5.05 -0.94 -3.94
C GLU A 154 6.34 -0.55 -3.20
N ASP A 155 7.34 -0.05 -3.90
CA ASP A 155 8.61 0.43 -3.32
C ASP A 155 8.51 1.82 -2.68
N GLY A 156 7.28 2.35 -2.51
CA GLY A 156 7.03 3.64 -1.86
C GLY A 156 7.43 4.87 -2.67
N CYS A 157 7.62 4.70 -3.98
CA CYS A 157 7.69 5.82 -4.91
C CYS A 157 6.27 6.21 -5.36
N PHE A 158 6.12 7.21 -6.20
CA PHE A 158 4.86 7.51 -6.85
C PHE A 158 5.06 7.70 -8.35
N LEU A 159 3.98 7.56 -9.10
CA LEU A 159 3.97 7.82 -10.54
C LEU A 159 3.37 9.20 -10.79
N ALA A 160 3.96 9.87 -11.76
CA ALA A 160 3.50 11.17 -12.25
C ALA A 160 3.70 11.23 -13.77
N TYR A 161 3.23 12.31 -14.37
CA TYR A 161 3.34 12.52 -15.80
C TYR A 161 4.34 13.62 -16.13
N LYS A 162 4.91 13.53 -17.32
CA LYS A 162 5.76 14.57 -17.89
C LYS A 162 5.54 14.68 -19.38
N SER A 163 5.29 15.91 -19.87
CA SER A 163 5.28 16.21 -21.29
C SER A 163 6.71 16.38 -21.80
N VAL A 164 7.01 15.76 -22.93
CA VAL A 164 8.30 15.77 -23.62
C VAL A 164 8.10 16.00 -25.12
N THR A 165 9.18 16.34 -25.83
CA THR A 165 9.16 16.47 -27.28
C THR A 165 9.00 15.10 -27.97
N GLU A 166 8.78 15.05 -29.27
CA GLU A 166 8.63 13.82 -30.05
C GLU A 166 9.86 12.90 -29.92
N ASP A 167 11.05 13.48 -29.77
CA ASP A 167 12.34 12.78 -29.59
C ASP A 167 12.72 12.59 -28.10
N PHE A 168 11.75 12.65 -27.19
CA PHE A 168 11.89 12.43 -25.74
C PHE A 168 12.82 13.42 -25.03
N LYS A 169 12.94 14.65 -25.51
CA LYS A 169 13.68 15.70 -24.83
C LYS A 169 12.78 16.59 -24.00
N ASP A 170 13.37 17.22 -22.96
CA ASP A 170 12.68 18.24 -22.21
C ASP A 170 12.44 19.50 -23.07
N TRP A 171 11.27 20.12 -22.92
CA TRP A 171 10.87 21.28 -23.73
C TRP A 171 11.79 22.49 -23.60
N TYR A 172 12.35 22.70 -22.41
CA TYR A 172 13.08 23.91 -22.10
C TYR A 172 14.53 23.88 -22.54
N SER A 173 15.29 22.87 -22.09
CA SER A 173 16.73 22.80 -22.39
C SER A 173 17.06 21.87 -23.56
N GLN A 174 16.17 20.95 -23.89
CA GLN A 174 16.36 19.89 -24.88
C GLN A 174 17.60 19.01 -24.61
N THR A 175 18.10 19.02 -23.37
CA THR A 175 19.32 18.31 -22.99
C THR A 175 19.06 16.98 -22.29
N PHE A 176 17.94 16.86 -21.55
CA PHE A 176 17.60 15.65 -20.83
C PHE A 176 16.93 14.64 -21.75
N ASP A 177 17.45 13.42 -21.72
CA ASP A 177 16.86 12.28 -22.40
C ASP A 177 15.80 11.66 -21.49
N ASN A 178 14.53 11.69 -21.92
CA ASN A 178 13.38 11.13 -21.22
C ASN A 178 12.84 9.88 -21.92
N SER A 179 13.69 9.14 -22.64
CA SER A 179 13.32 7.83 -23.17
C SER A 179 13.06 6.85 -22.03
N VAL A 180 12.20 5.86 -22.24
CA VAL A 180 11.86 4.83 -21.24
C VAL A 180 13.15 4.15 -20.71
N GLY A 181 13.23 3.99 -19.40
CA GLY A 181 14.39 3.44 -18.70
C GLY A 181 15.46 4.47 -18.31
N GLN A 182 15.32 5.75 -18.73
CA GLN A 182 16.28 6.79 -18.37
C GLN A 182 16.01 7.35 -16.97
N LYS A 183 17.07 7.55 -16.20
CA LYS A 183 17.04 8.27 -14.93
C LYS A 183 17.58 9.70 -15.15
N VAL A 184 16.72 10.67 -14.92
CA VAL A 184 17.06 12.09 -15.04
C VAL A 184 17.26 12.69 -13.65
N SER A 185 18.36 13.39 -13.44
CA SER A 185 18.65 14.03 -12.16
C SER A 185 19.43 15.33 -12.31
N ILE A 186 19.17 16.25 -11.39
CA ILE A 186 19.93 17.49 -11.21
C ILE A 186 20.26 17.67 -9.72
N PRO A 187 21.30 18.44 -9.37
CA PRO A 187 21.60 18.70 -7.96
C PRO A 187 20.41 19.34 -7.27
N ARG A 188 19.97 18.76 -6.12
CA ARG A 188 18.81 19.24 -5.35
C ARG A 188 18.89 20.73 -5.00
N ASN A 189 20.09 21.19 -4.60
CA ASN A 189 20.33 22.59 -4.23
C ASN A 189 20.26 23.58 -5.38
N ARG A 190 20.03 23.11 -6.62
CA ARG A 190 19.74 23.96 -7.78
C ARG A 190 18.25 24.03 -8.10
N VAL A 191 17.44 23.16 -7.53
CA VAL A 191 16.00 23.22 -7.72
C VAL A 191 15.43 24.31 -6.84
N ASP A 192 14.63 25.20 -7.42
CA ASP A 192 13.97 26.26 -6.68
C ASP A 192 12.86 25.68 -5.79
N ASP A 193 12.98 25.92 -4.48
CA ASP A 193 12.04 25.45 -3.46
C ASP A 193 10.89 26.44 -3.16
N ASN A 194 10.90 27.61 -3.78
CA ASN A 194 9.85 28.60 -3.59
C ASN A 194 8.54 28.17 -4.25
N CYS A 195 7.54 27.76 -3.43
CA CYS A 195 6.24 27.31 -3.93
C CYS A 195 5.39 28.44 -4.55
N GLU A 196 5.66 29.71 -4.25
CA GLU A 196 4.95 30.84 -4.83
C GLU A 196 5.36 31.11 -6.29
N GLN A 197 6.50 30.53 -6.71
CA GLN A 197 6.97 30.64 -8.08
C GLN A 197 6.55 29.42 -8.92
N GLY A 198 5.62 29.59 -9.83
CA GLY A 198 5.17 28.54 -10.70
C GLY A 198 6.19 28.05 -11.70
N CYS A 199 6.77 28.97 -12.48
CA CYS A 199 7.83 28.68 -13.45
C CYS A 199 9.18 29.02 -12.86
N SER A 200 9.97 28.01 -12.48
CA SER A 200 11.32 28.18 -11.96
C SER A 200 12.18 26.96 -12.25
N TYR A 201 13.46 27.03 -11.88
CA TYR A 201 14.43 25.99 -12.16
C TYR A 201 14.16 24.70 -11.40
N GLY A 202 14.10 23.58 -12.11
CA GLY A 202 13.86 22.26 -11.56
C GLY A 202 13.31 21.29 -12.62
N LEU A 203 13.25 20.03 -12.26
CA LEU A 203 12.56 19.02 -13.08
C LEU A 203 11.07 19.08 -12.74
N HIS A 204 10.23 19.38 -13.75
CA HIS A 204 8.78 19.46 -13.56
C HIS A 204 8.12 18.15 -13.95
N VAL A 205 7.30 17.65 -13.05
CA VAL A 205 6.39 16.52 -13.24
C VAL A 205 5.04 16.86 -12.62
N GLY A 206 3.98 16.17 -12.93
CA GLY A 206 2.69 16.51 -12.35
C GLY A 206 1.56 15.57 -12.72
N ALA A 207 0.33 16.02 -12.46
CA ALA A 207 -0.88 15.33 -12.84
C ALA A 207 -1.15 15.45 -14.35
N MET A 208 -2.07 14.66 -14.88
CA MET A 208 -2.44 14.66 -16.28
C MET A 208 -2.95 16.04 -16.73
N ASP A 209 -3.71 16.73 -15.88
CA ASP A 209 -4.24 18.07 -16.17
C ASP A 209 -3.12 19.09 -16.46
N TYR A 210 -1.99 18.96 -15.77
CA TYR A 210 -0.83 19.81 -15.99
C TYR A 210 -0.16 19.50 -17.33
N VAL A 211 0.15 18.24 -17.59
CA VAL A 211 0.90 17.84 -18.80
C VAL A 211 0.06 17.94 -20.06
N GLY A 212 -1.25 17.73 -19.96
CA GLY A 212 -2.18 17.87 -21.09
C GLY A 212 -2.32 19.31 -21.60
N SER A 213 -2.00 20.30 -20.76
CA SER A 213 -1.96 21.72 -21.16
C SER A 213 -0.58 22.16 -21.69
N TYR A 214 0.44 21.33 -21.57
CA TYR A 214 1.85 21.65 -21.86
C TYR A 214 2.37 20.84 -23.04
N GLY A 215 2.66 21.48 -24.11
CA GLY A 215 3.17 20.86 -25.35
C GLY A 215 2.25 21.15 -26.55
N GLY A 216 2.75 20.94 -27.74
CA GLY A 216 2.01 21.05 -29.00
C GLY A 216 1.46 19.70 -29.45
N ASP A 217 0.90 19.65 -30.67
CA ASP A 217 0.34 18.45 -31.28
C ASP A 217 1.37 17.29 -31.43
N ASP A 218 2.67 17.61 -31.43
CA ASP A 218 3.78 16.66 -31.54
C ASP A 218 4.38 16.26 -30.15
N SER A 219 3.70 16.59 -29.05
CA SER A 219 4.17 16.21 -27.71
C SER A 219 3.87 14.76 -27.37
N LYS A 220 4.79 14.14 -26.64
CA LYS A 220 4.57 12.84 -25.97
C LYS A 220 4.40 13.07 -24.46
N VAL A 221 3.67 12.19 -23.82
CA VAL A 221 3.58 12.13 -22.38
C VAL A 221 4.27 10.85 -21.93
N VAL A 222 5.18 10.98 -20.98
CA VAL A 222 5.83 9.84 -20.32
C VAL A 222 5.38 9.72 -18.88
N ILE A 223 5.39 8.48 -18.38
CA ILE A 223 5.14 8.15 -16.98
C ILE A 223 6.48 8.10 -16.28
N VAL A 224 6.60 8.84 -15.20
CA VAL A 224 7.82 8.91 -14.41
C VAL A 224 7.58 8.40 -12.99
N LYS A 225 8.54 7.61 -12.48
CA LYS A 225 8.58 7.17 -11.10
C LYS A 225 9.47 8.12 -10.30
N VAL A 226 8.92 8.65 -9.21
CA VAL A 226 9.56 9.64 -8.35
C VAL A 226 9.64 9.11 -6.93
N ASN A 227 10.85 9.16 -6.34
CA ASN A 227 10.98 8.91 -4.91
C ASN A 227 10.54 10.17 -4.13
N PRO A 228 9.70 10.07 -3.10
CA PRO A 228 9.25 11.21 -2.28
C PRO A 228 10.38 12.07 -1.74
N LYS A 229 11.54 11.51 -1.44
CA LYS A 229 12.72 12.26 -0.98
C LYS A 229 13.25 13.26 -2.00
N ASP A 230 12.99 13.02 -3.29
CA ASP A 230 13.48 13.87 -4.39
C ASP A 230 12.52 15.02 -4.71
N CYS A 231 11.36 15.10 -4.05
CA CYS A 231 10.45 16.23 -4.15
C CYS A 231 11.03 17.46 -3.46
N VAL A 232 10.96 18.61 -4.13
CA VAL A 232 11.52 19.86 -3.62
C VAL A 232 10.43 20.87 -3.32
N SER A 233 9.42 20.98 -4.20
CA SER A 233 8.35 21.97 -4.04
C SER A 233 7.06 21.52 -4.70
N VAL A 234 5.95 21.88 -4.07
CA VAL A 234 4.59 21.82 -4.63
C VAL A 234 4.17 23.24 -4.96
N PRO A 235 4.32 23.73 -6.21
CA PRO A 235 3.94 25.09 -6.57
C PRO A 235 2.44 25.36 -6.40
N LEU A 236 2.11 26.54 -5.91
CA LEU A 236 0.74 26.98 -5.65
C LEU A 236 -0.06 27.36 -6.91
N ASP A 237 0.65 27.63 -8.00
CA ASP A 237 0.05 27.92 -9.31
C ASP A 237 -0.51 26.66 -9.99
N GLU A 238 -1.16 26.85 -11.12
CA GLU A 238 -1.77 25.77 -11.91
C GLU A 238 -2.66 24.83 -11.08
N ASN A 239 -3.36 25.38 -10.09
CA ASN A 239 -4.22 24.63 -9.18
C ASN A 239 -3.50 23.44 -8.47
N HIS A 240 -2.24 23.60 -8.12
CA HIS A 240 -1.43 22.54 -7.52
C HIS A 240 -1.38 21.26 -8.37
N THR A 241 -1.18 21.37 -9.69
CA THR A 241 -1.15 20.21 -10.59
C THR A 241 0.26 19.73 -10.90
N LYS A 242 1.29 20.47 -10.45
CA LYS A 242 2.70 20.16 -10.73
C LYS A 242 3.56 20.06 -9.50
N LEU A 243 4.70 19.37 -9.66
CA LEU A 243 5.77 19.22 -8.69
C LEU A 243 7.09 19.64 -9.31
N ARG A 244 7.98 20.23 -8.49
CA ARG A 244 9.40 20.33 -8.80
C ARG A 244 10.16 19.26 -8.04
N VAL A 245 10.91 18.46 -8.79
CA VAL A 245 11.71 17.36 -8.25
C VAL A 245 13.17 17.50 -8.68
N CYS A 246 14.08 16.86 -7.98
CA CYS A 246 15.49 16.82 -8.36
C CYS A 246 15.87 15.53 -9.12
N SER A 247 15.04 14.48 -9.08
CA SER A 247 15.27 13.23 -9.79
C SER A 247 13.97 12.49 -10.08
N TYR A 248 13.95 11.74 -11.18
CA TYR A 248 12.91 10.76 -11.52
C TYR A 248 13.49 9.70 -12.49
N GLU A 249 12.76 8.61 -12.64
CA GLU A 249 13.01 7.56 -13.64
C GLU A 249 11.82 7.48 -14.60
N VAL A 250 12.09 7.44 -15.90
CA VAL A 250 11.04 7.25 -16.92
C VAL A 250 10.73 5.77 -17.02
N VAL A 251 9.51 5.40 -16.65
CA VAL A 251 9.12 3.98 -16.59
C VAL A 251 8.29 3.54 -17.77
N ASP A 252 7.54 4.45 -18.40
CA ASP A 252 6.72 4.12 -19.56
C ASP A 252 6.36 5.38 -20.39
N THR A 253 5.78 5.14 -21.56
CA THR A 253 5.10 6.16 -22.37
C THR A 253 3.59 6.05 -22.14
N TYR A 254 2.93 7.18 -21.92
CA TYR A 254 1.48 7.19 -21.69
C TYR A 254 0.72 6.93 -23.00
N GLU A 255 -0.01 5.83 -23.04
CA GLU A 255 -0.87 5.44 -24.19
C GLU A 255 -2.38 5.52 -23.86
N GLY A 256 -2.75 6.25 -22.81
CA GLY A 256 -4.16 6.48 -22.46
C GLY A 256 -4.70 5.58 -21.34
N ASP A 257 -3.92 4.67 -20.77
CA ASP A 257 -4.38 3.75 -19.73
C ASP A 257 -3.33 3.53 -18.64
N LEU A 258 -3.59 4.05 -17.43
CA LEU A 258 -2.74 3.81 -16.25
C LEU A 258 -3.20 2.61 -15.42
N GLU A 259 -4.39 2.05 -15.67
CA GLU A 259 -4.96 1.00 -14.82
C GLU A 259 -4.12 -0.28 -14.79
N ASN A 260 -3.26 -0.49 -15.79
CA ASN A 260 -2.38 -1.65 -15.85
C ASN A 260 -1.07 -1.53 -15.04
N ILE A 261 -0.73 -0.35 -14.50
CA ILE A 261 0.50 -0.12 -13.71
C ILE A 261 0.22 -0.22 -12.21
N LEU A 262 -1.07 -0.15 -11.82
CA LEU A 262 -1.50 -0.22 -10.44
C LEU A 262 -1.51 -1.67 -9.94
N TYR A 263 -0.66 -1.93 -8.96
CA TYR A 263 -0.74 -3.04 -8.00
C TYR A 263 -1.23 -4.39 -8.52
N LYS A 264 -0.32 -5.22 -8.94
CA LYS A 264 -0.47 -6.65 -8.64
C LYS A 264 0.16 -6.88 -7.26
N SER A 265 -0.66 -6.80 -6.19
CA SER A 265 -0.30 -7.50 -4.97
C SER A 265 -0.01 -8.94 -5.39
N GLU A 266 1.14 -9.48 -5.02
CA GLU A 266 1.34 -10.93 -5.02
C GLU A 266 0.43 -11.51 -3.94
N VAL A 267 -0.86 -11.50 -4.19
CA VAL A 267 -1.81 -12.33 -3.46
C VAL A 267 -1.37 -13.74 -3.77
N GLY A 268 -0.88 -14.45 -2.78
CA GLY A 268 -0.58 -15.87 -2.91
C GLY A 268 -1.73 -16.56 -3.61
N ASN A 269 -1.44 -17.51 -4.46
CA ASN A 269 -2.39 -18.22 -5.32
C ASN A 269 -3.68 -18.55 -4.54
N VAL A 270 -4.80 -17.93 -4.92
CA VAL A 270 -6.10 -18.09 -4.24
C VAL A 270 -6.50 -19.58 -4.16
N GLU A 271 -6.07 -20.40 -5.13
CA GLU A 271 -6.27 -21.85 -5.11
C GLU A 271 -5.47 -22.55 -4.01
N GLU A 272 -4.25 -22.09 -3.72
CA GLU A 272 -3.41 -22.61 -2.63
C GLU A 272 -4.00 -22.29 -1.27
N ILE A 273 -4.47 -21.04 -1.09
CA ILE A 273 -5.17 -20.60 0.13
C ILE A 273 -6.47 -21.39 0.32
N ARG A 274 -7.26 -21.59 -0.73
CA ARG A 274 -8.48 -22.39 -0.71
C ARG A 274 -8.17 -23.83 -0.32
N GLY A 275 -7.11 -24.43 -0.87
CA GLY A 275 -6.65 -25.77 -0.51
C GLY A 275 -6.24 -25.92 0.97
N MET A 276 -5.65 -24.88 1.58
CA MET A 276 -5.34 -24.85 3.02
C MET A 276 -6.61 -24.90 3.87
N PHE A 277 -7.65 -24.15 3.49
CA PHE A 277 -8.94 -24.18 4.21
C PHE A 277 -9.74 -25.46 3.96
N ASP A 278 -9.69 -26.03 2.75
CA ASP A 278 -10.31 -27.32 2.45
C ASP A 278 -9.67 -28.45 3.29
N ASN A 279 -8.35 -28.42 3.51
CA ASN A 279 -7.65 -29.35 4.39
C ASN A 279 -8.05 -29.16 5.87
N LEU A 280 -8.22 -27.92 6.32
CA LEU A 280 -8.69 -27.61 7.67
C LEU A 280 -10.12 -28.14 7.90
N LEU A 281 -10.98 -28.05 6.88
CA LEU A 281 -12.33 -28.60 6.91
C LEU A 281 -12.32 -30.13 6.91
N ALA A 282 -11.45 -30.76 6.10
CA ALA A 282 -11.36 -32.20 6.00
C ALA A 282 -10.91 -32.83 7.33
N SER A 283 -9.94 -32.21 8.04
CA SER A 283 -9.48 -32.69 9.36
C SER A 283 -10.56 -32.65 10.45
N HIS A 284 -11.58 -31.81 10.28
CA HIS A 284 -12.69 -31.70 11.22
C HIS A 284 -13.66 -32.92 11.14
N TRP A 285 -13.85 -33.44 9.92
CA TRP A 285 -14.75 -34.61 9.72
C TRP A 285 -14.13 -35.93 10.22
N GLU A 286 -12.81 -36.03 10.26
CA GLU A 286 -12.14 -37.23 10.82
C GLU A 286 -12.25 -37.31 12.35
N ASP A 287 -12.21 -36.15 13.06
CA ASP A 287 -12.31 -36.10 14.52
C ASP A 287 -13.76 -36.36 15.02
N GLU A 288 -14.80 -36.14 14.21
CA GLU A 288 -16.20 -36.35 14.60
C GLU A 288 -16.66 -37.82 14.46
N TYR A 289 -15.99 -38.62 13.62
CA TYR A 289 -16.32 -40.03 13.40
C TYR A 289 -15.70 -40.99 14.41
N ASP A 290 -14.64 -40.60 15.17
CA ASP A 290 -14.00 -41.46 16.16
C ASP A 290 -14.72 -41.52 17.52
N TYR A 291 -15.76 -40.76 17.75
CA TYR A 291 -16.49 -40.72 19.03
C TYR A 291 -17.79 -41.54 19.08
N GLU A 292 -18.22 -42.17 17.98
CA GLU A 292 -19.54 -42.84 17.94
C GLU A 292 -19.54 -44.37 17.98
N TYR A 293 -18.41 -45.08 18.12
CA TYR A 293 -18.40 -46.54 18.27
C TYR A 293 -17.49 -46.99 19.41
N GLY A 294 -17.90 -46.72 20.64
CA GLY A 294 -17.45 -47.46 21.84
C GLY A 294 -18.58 -48.41 22.27
N ASP A 295 -18.45 -49.70 21.90
CA ASP A 295 -19.39 -50.78 22.19
C ASP A 295 -19.63 -50.96 23.68
N GLU A 296 -20.88 -51.36 23.99
CA GLU A 296 -21.33 -51.93 25.24
C GLU A 296 -20.62 -53.25 25.63
#